data_8d10218a1c410709331b33d184edb8d8
#
_entry.id   8d10218a1c410709331b33d184edb8d8
#
_cell.length_a   1.000
_cell.length_b   1.000
_cell.length_c   1.000
_cell.angle_alpha   90.00
_cell.angle_beta   90.00
_cell.angle_gamma   90.00
#
_symmetry.space_group_name_H-M   'P 1'
#
loop_
_entity.id
_entity.type
_entity.pdbx_description
1 polymer ?
#
loop_
_entity_poly.entity_id
_entity_poly.type
_entity_poly.pdbx_seq_one_letter_code
_entity_poly.pdbx_strand_id
1 'polypeptide(L)'
;MVAKYLFLTLFALVAVSCSEDSPKKIPRVTNEPEKVSETAPISKNSFRPQLDILFVIDDSGSMASHQTNLSQNISKFADAIVRTKFLDYHVGVVNSTAAGSSWSSKPCCGALVGTPRFVDRATPNGIQALAANLIVGTSGDAIEKFFDPVYLAFTEPNLSGHNVGFYRQSASLALIFITDTEDQSKMFTAQTINSFLLTLKGSAEKLFVAAAHIPDSQVKTCSGETSDIQNKSGLTDFFQLTQATTFSLCDNFGDKLADIGAKIANQAQTMYLNQVPVPGTIKISMDGAELPSNAEYGWTYNASNNSIEFGAGIDWDSYPEGVYPQVNFEVIEMKP
;
A
#
# COMPACT_ATOMS: atom_id res chain seq x y z
N MET A 1 36.55 -27.20 -81.52
CA MET A 1 38.00 -27.05 -81.42
C MET A 1 38.34 -26.77 -79.96
N VAL A 2 39.05 -27.73 -79.36
CA VAL A 2 39.29 -27.91 -77.96
C VAL A 2 40.68 -27.36 -77.63
N ALA A 3 40.81 -26.50 -76.63
CA ALA A 3 42.13 -26.15 -76.10
C ALA A 3 42.15 -26.52 -74.60
N LYS A 4 42.92 -27.54 -74.26
CA LYS A 4 43.26 -27.96 -72.90
C LYS A 4 44.33 -27.05 -72.35
N TYR A 5 44.13 -26.50 -71.14
CA TYR A 5 45.22 -25.93 -70.34
C TYR A 5 45.44 -26.82 -69.13
N LEU A 6 46.65 -27.31 -69.00
CA LEU A 6 47.22 -28.10 -67.93
C LEU A 6 47.77 -27.11 -66.87
N PHE A 7 47.26 -27.12 -65.63
CA PHE A 7 47.86 -26.41 -64.57
C PHE A 7 48.58 -27.38 -63.65
N LEU A 8 49.86 -27.11 -63.52
CA LEU A 8 50.80 -27.80 -62.61
C LEU A 8 50.64 -27.24 -61.23
N THR A 9 50.22 -28.02 -60.25
CA THR A 9 50.21 -27.58 -58.83
C THR A 9 51.49 -28.03 -58.16
N LEU A 10 52.23 -27.02 -57.71
CA LEU A 10 53.44 -27.13 -56.90
C LEU A 10 53.03 -27.40 -55.44
N PHE A 11 53.38 -28.54 -54.89
CA PHE A 11 53.17 -28.89 -53.47
C PHE A 11 54.35 -28.36 -52.69
N ALA A 12 54.08 -27.33 -51.86
CA ALA A 12 55.01 -26.87 -50.85
C ALA A 12 54.79 -27.62 -49.54
N LEU A 13 55.74 -28.42 -49.09
CA LEU A 13 55.78 -29.04 -47.79
C LEU A 13 56.08 -27.97 -46.77
N VAL A 14 55.12 -27.64 -45.91
CA VAL A 14 55.34 -26.84 -44.69
C VAL A 14 55.58 -27.83 -43.56
N ALA A 15 56.81 -27.81 -43.02
CA ALA A 15 57.14 -28.53 -41.79
C ALA A 15 56.50 -27.78 -40.60
N VAL A 16 55.48 -28.37 -39.96
CA VAL A 16 54.92 -27.90 -38.71
C VAL A 16 55.82 -28.38 -37.58
N SER A 17 56.52 -27.45 -36.96
CA SER A 17 57.24 -27.66 -35.69
C SER A 17 56.19 -27.68 -34.57
N CYS A 18 55.98 -28.82 -33.92
CA CYS A 18 55.26 -28.94 -32.69
C CYS A 18 56.12 -28.34 -31.55
N SER A 19 55.78 -27.16 -31.07
CA SER A 19 56.24 -26.70 -29.78
C SER A 19 55.31 -27.27 -28.69
N GLU A 20 55.88 -28.03 -27.77
CA GLU A 20 55.19 -28.47 -26.56
C GLU A 20 54.86 -27.26 -25.69
N ASP A 21 53.63 -26.74 -25.84
CA ASP A 21 53.09 -25.80 -24.88
C ASP A 21 52.70 -26.55 -23.61
N SER A 22 53.44 -26.28 -22.54
CA SER A 22 53.12 -26.70 -21.19
C SER A 22 51.69 -26.22 -20.82
N PRO A 23 50.85 -27.07 -20.20
CA PRO A 23 49.49 -26.67 -19.84
C PRO A 23 49.53 -25.45 -18.92
N LYS A 24 48.97 -24.33 -19.39
CA LYS A 24 48.78 -23.14 -18.55
C LYS A 24 47.89 -23.55 -17.41
N LYS A 25 48.41 -23.52 -16.18
CA LYS A 25 47.62 -23.66 -14.95
C LYS A 25 46.48 -22.63 -14.99
N ILE A 26 45.23 -23.12 -15.09
CA ILE A 26 44.06 -22.31 -14.89
C ILE A 26 44.15 -21.74 -13.45
N PRO A 27 44.09 -20.42 -13.27
CA PRO A 27 44.08 -19.86 -11.92
C PRO A 27 42.88 -20.45 -11.17
N ARG A 28 43.14 -21.11 -10.06
CA ARG A 28 42.10 -21.55 -9.15
C ARG A 28 41.45 -20.31 -8.60
N VAL A 29 40.22 -19.99 -9.05
CA VAL A 29 39.40 -18.94 -8.43
C VAL A 29 39.11 -19.44 -7.02
N THR A 30 39.88 -19.01 -6.07
CA THR A 30 39.58 -19.14 -4.65
C THR A 30 38.46 -18.13 -4.42
N ASN A 31 37.24 -18.62 -4.27
CA ASN A 31 36.14 -17.86 -3.71
C ASN A 31 36.38 -17.64 -2.20
N GLU A 32 37.49 -17.02 -1.85
CA GLU A 32 37.57 -16.36 -0.56
C GLU A 32 36.72 -15.10 -0.67
N PRO A 33 35.76 -14.88 0.25
CA PRO A 33 35.04 -13.64 0.27
C PRO A 33 36.08 -12.52 0.43
N GLU A 34 36.23 -11.72 -0.62
CA GLU A 34 37.10 -10.54 -0.59
C GLU A 34 36.66 -9.71 0.61
N LYS A 35 37.57 -9.42 1.53
CA LYS A 35 37.28 -8.58 2.69
C LYS A 35 36.61 -7.32 2.20
N VAL A 36 35.32 -7.17 2.61
CA VAL A 36 34.57 -5.95 2.38
C VAL A 36 35.41 -4.77 2.81
N SER A 37 35.62 -3.82 1.92
CA SER A 37 36.36 -2.59 2.16
C SER A 37 35.91 -1.96 3.49
N GLU A 38 36.81 -1.47 4.30
CA GLU A 38 36.59 -0.88 5.64
C GLU A 38 35.64 0.34 5.65
N THR A 39 35.05 0.69 4.53
CA THR A 39 34.14 1.84 4.36
C THR A 39 32.90 1.49 3.53
N ALA A 40 32.18 0.43 3.92
CA ALA A 40 30.84 0.23 3.38
C ALA A 40 29.99 1.48 3.70
N PRO A 41 29.27 2.06 2.71
CA PRO A 41 28.46 3.25 2.95
C PRO A 41 27.40 2.93 3.99
N ILE A 42 27.35 3.75 5.06
CA ILE A 42 26.32 3.63 6.08
C ILE A 42 25.08 4.35 5.60
N SER A 43 23.99 3.61 5.39
CA SER A 43 22.68 4.21 5.15
C SER A 43 22.10 4.69 6.48
N LYS A 44 21.70 5.98 6.53
CA LYS A 44 21.05 6.62 7.68
C LYS A 44 19.64 7.02 7.27
N ASN A 45 18.64 6.36 7.82
CA ASN A 45 17.25 6.62 7.50
C ASN A 45 16.46 6.93 8.77
N SER A 46 15.68 8.00 8.75
CA SER A 46 14.69 8.27 9.78
C SER A 46 13.38 7.64 9.34
N PHE A 47 12.83 6.76 10.13
CA PHE A 47 11.54 6.14 9.83
C PHE A 47 10.41 7.03 10.34
N ARG A 48 9.73 7.67 9.41
CA ARG A 48 8.53 8.50 9.66
C ARG A 48 7.36 7.87 8.93
N PRO A 49 6.63 6.94 9.56
CA PRO A 49 5.52 6.29 8.90
C PRO A 49 4.39 7.27 8.63
N GLN A 50 3.93 7.27 7.39
CA GLN A 50 2.82 8.09 6.93
C GLN A 50 1.73 7.21 6.36
N LEU A 51 0.48 7.56 6.65
CA LEU A 51 -0.68 6.77 6.26
C LEU A 51 -1.82 7.69 5.79
N ASP A 52 -2.24 7.50 4.56
CA ASP A 52 -3.43 8.13 4.01
C ASP A 52 -4.55 7.08 3.95
N ILE A 53 -5.68 7.37 4.58
CA ILE A 53 -6.84 6.47 4.65
C ILE A 53 -8.00 7.14 3.93
N LEU A 54 -8.54 6.47 2.91
CA LEU A 54 -9.71 6.93 2.19
C LEU A 54 -10.88 5.96 2.43
N PHE A 55 -11.90 6.43 3.11
CA PHE A 55 -13.19 5.75 3.13
C PHE A 55 -13.96 6.06 1.85
N VAL A 56 -14.46 5.01 1.21
CA VAL A 56 -15.28 5.08 0.00
C VAL A 56 -16.65 4.54 0.38
N ILE A 57 -17.58 5.46 0.59
CA ILE A 57 -18.86 5.13 1.22
C ILE A 57 -19.99 5.26 0.21
N ASP A 58 -20.78 4.23 0.13
CA ASP A 58 -22.01 4.20 -0.59
C ASP A 58 -23.01 5.18 0.02
N ASP A 59 -23.57 6.08 -0.79
CA ASP A 59 -24.55 7.09 -0.41
C ASP A 59 -25.96 6.79 -0.97
N SER A 60 -26.23 5.52 -1.32
CA SER A 60 -27.55 5.03 -1.69
C SER A 60 -28.52 4.95 -0.49
N GLY A 61 -29.82 4.80 -0.79
CA GLY A 61 -30.89 4.83 0.22
C GLY A 61 -30.79 3.70 1.26
N SER A 62 -30.32 2.53 0.86
CA SER A 62 -30.17 1.33 1.71
C SER A 62 -29.11 1.51 2.81
N MET A 63 -28.14 2.40 2.62
CA MET A 63 -26.99 2.55 3.49
C MET A 63 -27.23 3.33 4.80
N ALA A 64 -28.41 3.86 5.05
CA ALA A 64 -28.67 4.71 6.22
C ALA A 64 -28.29 4.09 7.57
N SER A 65 -28.67 2.83 7.80
CA SER A 65 -28.36 2.11 9.03
C SER A 65 -26.87 1.75 9.12
N HIS A 66 -26.25 1.42 7.99
CA HIS A 66 -24.84 1.04 7.90
C HIS A 66 -23.92 2.23 8.15
N GLN A 67 -24.21 3.41 7.56
CA GLN A 67 -23.48 4.66 7.85
C GLN A 67 -23.60 5.06 9.33
N THR A 68 -24.80 4.92 9.92
CA THR A 68 -25.01 5.18 11.34
C THR A 68 -24.17 4.24 12.22
N ASN A 69 -24.21 2.94 11.91
CA ASN A 69 -23.43 1.93 12.62
C ASN A 69 -21.91 2.19 12.51
N LEU A 70 -21.42 2.50 11.30
CA LEU A 70 -20.03 2.88 11.06
C LEU A 70 -19.62 4.10 11.92
N SER A 71 -20.40 5.18 11.86
CA SER A 71 -20.15 6.41 12.60
C SER A 71 -20.08 6.18 14.11
N GLN A 72 -20.99 5.37 14.67
CA GLN A 72 -21.02 5.05 16.09
C GLN A 72 -19.82 4.19 16.55
N ASN A 73 -19.23 3.41 15.66
CA ASN A 73 -18.13 2.50 15.99
C ASN A 73 -16.75 2.98 15.52
N ILE A 74 -16.67 4.14 14.85
CA ILE A 74 -15.41 4.63 14.27
C ILE A 74 -14.30 4.86 15.31
N SER A 75 -14.66 5.15 16.56
CA SER A 75 -13.70 5.29 17.65
C SER A 75 -12.83 4.04 17.83
N LYS A 76 -13.40 2.85 17.68
CA LYS A 76 -12.65 1.59 17.76
C LYS A 76 -11.60 1.45 16.66
N PHE A 77 -11.92 1.90 15.45
CA PHE A 77 -10.97 1.99 14.34
C PHE A 77 -9.89 3.04 14.62
N ALA A 78 -10.33 4.23 15.01
CA ALA A 78 -9.45 5.37 15.24
C ALA A 78 -8.47 5.12 16.40
N ASP A 79 -8.90 4.44 17.45
CA ASP A 79 -8.05 4.10 18.60
C ASP A 79 -6.78 3.36 18.18
N ALA A 80 -6.85 2.44 17.25
CA ALA A 80 -5.68 1.70 16.77
C ALA A 80 -4.68 2.61 16.03
N ILE A 81 -5.19 3.57 15.26
CA ILE A 81 -4.38 4.53 14.50
C ILE A 81 -3.78 5.60 15.44
N VAL A 82 -4.60 6.17 16.31
CA VAL A 82 -4.22 7.28 17.19
C VAL A 82 -3.20 6.86 18.26
N ARG A 83 -3.29 5.62 18.77
CA ARG A 83 -2.33 5.09 19.77
C ARG A 83 -0.90 5.03 19.25
N THR A 84 -0.72 4.95 17.94
CA THR A 84 0.62 4.98 17.33
C THR A 84 1.09 6.42 17.21
N LYS A 85 1.73 6.95 18.25
CA LYS A 85 2.08 8.38 18.38
C LYS A 85 2.95 8.92 17.24
N PHE A 86 3.84 8.11 16.68
CA PHE A 86 4.73 8.52 15.59
C PHE A 86 4.12 8.33 14.20
N LEU A 87 2.92 7.74 14.09
CA LEU A 87 2.22 7.60 12.81
C LEU A 87 1.56 8.94 12.42
N ASP A 88 2.03 9.50 11.32
CA ASP A 88 1.43 10.68 10.68
C ASP A 88 0.34 10.21 9.72
N TYR A 89 -0.92 10.51 10.04
CA TYR A 89 -2.06 10.00 9.27
C TYR A 89 -2.97 11.11 8.75
N HIS A 90 -3.57 10.87 7.58
CA HIS A 90 -4.70 11.61 7.05
C HIS A 90 -5.87 10.65 6.84
N VAL A 91 -7.07 11.03 7.24
CA VAL A 91 -8.28 10.23 7.03
C VAL A 91 -9.31 11.07 6.31
N GLY A 92 -9.62 10.69 5.08
CA GLY A 92 -10.60 11.35 4.23
C GLY A 92 -11.76 10.41 3.88
N VAL A 93 -12.85 10.98 3.39
CA VAL A 93 -14.06 10.27 2.99
C VAL A 93 -14.51 10.77 1.62
N VAL A 94 -14.86 9.84 0.72
CA VAL A 94 -15.58 10.13 -0.52
C VAL A 94 -16.84 9.29 -0.59
N ASN A 95 -17.83 9.73 -1.36
CA ASN A 95 -19.05 8.98 -1.61
C ASN A 95 -19.03 8.29 -2.98
N SER A 96 -20.00 7.39 -3.21
CA SER A 96 -20.16 6.64 -4.47
C SER A 96 -20.78 7.46 -5.61
N THR A 97 -21.31 8.66 -5.34
CA THR A 97 -21.87 9.52 -6.36
C THR A 97 -20.79 10.04 -7.30
N ALA A 98 -20.89 9.74 -8.57
CA ALA A 98 -19.98 10.18 -9.61
C ALA A 98 -20.57 11.28 -10.51
N ALA A 99 -19.71 11.92 -11.31
CA ALA A 99 -20.10 12.97 -12.22
C ALA A 99 -21.23 12.53 -13.17
N GLY A 100 -22.21 13.41 -13.38
CA GLY A 100 -23.35 13.19 -14.28
C GLY A 100 -24.66 12.90 -13.58
N SER A 101 -24.67 12.82 -12.23
CA SER A 101 -25.93 12.82 -11.49
C SER A 101 -26.52 14.23 -11.47
N SER A 102 -27.85 14.33 -11.50
CA SER A 102 -28.60 15.60 -11.43
C SER A 102 -28.52 16.31 -10.06
N TRP A 103 -27.71 15.82 -9.15
CA TRP A 103 -27.61 16.28 -7.75
C TRP A 103 -26.38 17.17 -7.52
N SER A 104 -26.25 18.22 -8.30
CA SER A 104 -25.07 19.10 -8.37
C SER A 104 -24.76 19.95 -7.12
N SER A 105 -25.46 19.79 -6.02
CA SER A 105 -25.28 20.58 -4.80
C SER A 105 -24.45 19.90 -3.70
N LYS A 106 -24.05 18.63 -3.88
CA LYS A 106 -23.26 17.87 -2.92
C LYS A 106 -21.84 17.61 -3.45
N PRO A 107 -20.84 17.48 -2.58
CA PRO A 107 -19.54 16.96 -3.00
C PRO A 107 -19.73 15.64 -3.75
N CYS A 108 -19.15 15.55 -4.94
CA CYS A 108 -19.19 14.35 -5.75
C CYS A 108 -17.81 14.09 -6.35
N CYS A 109 -17.73 13.03 -7.11
CA CYS A 109 -16.69 12.90 -8.12
C CYS A 109 -15.29 12.86 -7.53
N GLY A 110 -15.13 12.16 -6.42
CA GLY A 110 -13.86 12.03 -5.73
C GLY A 110 -13.46 13.23 -4.87
N ALA A 111 -14.33 14.25 -4.74
CA ALA A 111 -14.10 15.34 -3.78
C ALA A 111 -14.33 14.82 -2.35
N LEU A 112 -13.38 15.09 -1.46
CA LEU A 112 -13.51 14.72 -0.05
C LEU A 112 -14.71 15.41 0.60
N VAL A 113 -15.52 14.65 1.33
CA VAL A 113 -16.69 15.16 2.03
C VAL A 113 -16.35 15.54 3.47
N GLY A 114 -17.16 16.45 4.02
CA GLY A 114 -17.09 16.82 5.43
C GLY A 114 -16.27 18.08 5.75
N THR A 115 -16.18 18.37 7.04
CA THR A 115 -15.44 19.52 7.56
C THR A 115 -14.77 19.12 8.90
N PRO A 116 -13.45 19.11 8.99
CA PRO A 116 -12.49 19.34 7.89
C PRO A 116 -12.61 18.28 6.77
N ARG A 117 -12.06 18.56 5.59
CA ARG A 117 -12.10 17.63 4.44
C ARG A 117 -11.38 16.31 4.71
N PHE A 118 -10.32 16.36 5.50
CA PHE A 118 -9.68 15.18 6.07
C PHE A 118 -9.30 15.47 7.52
N VAL A 119 -9.17 14.40 8.29
CA VAL A 119 -8.79 14.43 9.69
C VAL A 119 -7.34 13.96 9.81
N ASP A 120 -6.56 14.67 10.58
CA ASP A 120 -5.18 14.35 10.94
C ASP A 120 -4.99 14.40 12.46
N ARG A 121 -3.77 14.18 12.93
CA ARG A 121 -3.43 14.23 14.36
C ARG A 121 -3.67 15.61 14.98
N ALA A 122 -3.52 16.67 14.21
CA ALA A 122 -3.69 18.04 14.68
C ALA A 122 -5.16 18.51 14.70
N THR A 123 -6.06 17.73 14.13
CA THR A 123 -7.48 18.08 14.01
C THR A 123 -8.16 18.06 15.38
N PRO A 124 -8.67 19.20 15.88
CA PRO A 124 -9.41 19.24 17.13
C PRO A 124 -10.65 18.34 17.07
N ASN A 125 -10.85 17.49 18.10
CA ASN A 125 -11.94 16.51 18.13
C ASN A 125 -12.00 15.64 16.86
N GLY A 126 -10.83 15.19 16.35
CA GLY A 126 -10.71 14.52 15.08
C GLY A 126 -11.60 13.28 14.93
N ILE A 127 -11.77 12.46 15.99
CA ILE A 127 -12.65 11.28 15.96
C ILE A 127 -14.11 11.69 15.74
N GLN A 128 -14.57 12.74 16.41
CA GLN A 128 -15.94 13.25 16.25
C GLN A 128 -16.14 13.86 14.85
N ALA A 129 -15.15 14.59 14.35
CA ALA A 129 -15.17 15.13 12.99
C ALA A 129 -15.22 13.99 11.95
N LEU A 130 -14.40 12.95 12.13
CA LEU A 130 -14.44 11.75 11.26
C LEU A 130 -15.80 11.06 11.32
N ALA A 131 -16.35 10.84 12.52
CA ALA A 131 -17.66 10.23 12.69
C ALA A 131 -18.76 11.00 11.94
N ALA A 132 -18.70 12.33 11.94
CA ALA A 132 -19.62 13.17 11.19
C ALA A 132 -19.41 13.06 9.66
N ASN A 133 -18.13 13.02 9.21
CA ASN A 133 -17.81 12.91 7.79
C ASN A 133 -18.22 11.56 7.18
N LEU A 134 -18.29 10.49 7.99
CA LEU A 134 -18.73 9.16 7.55
C LEU A 134 -20.24 9.07 7.26
N ILE A 135 -21.04 10.04 7.71
CA ILE A 135 -22.44 10.19 7.37
C ILE A 135 -22.56 10.98 6.07
N VAL A 136 -22.28 10.35 4.96
CA VAL A 136 -22.31 11.00 3.62
C VAL A 136 -23.73 11.29 3.13
N GLY A 137 -24.73 10.73 3.81
CA GLY A 137 -26.15 10.82 3.43
C GLY A 137 -26.58 9.66 2.55
N THR A 138 -27.87 9.66 2.20
CA THR A 138 -28.52 8.55 1.49
C THR A 138 -29.36 9.04 0.31
N SER A 139 -28.95 10.14 -0.29
CA SER A 139 -29.61 10.72 -1.46
C SER A 139 -28.64 10.72 -2.64
N GLY A 140 -27.79 9.71 -2.73
CA GLY A 140 -26.87 9.49 -3.85
C GLY A 140 -27.59 9.05 -5.12
N ASP A 141 -26.81 8.82 -6.15
CA ASP A 141 -27.29 8.25 -7.41
C ASP A 141 -27.66 6.78 -7.20
N ALA A 142 -28.62 6.26 -7.95
CA ALA A 142 -28.93 4.83 -8.01
C ALA A 142 -27.87 4.02 -8.82
N ILE A 143 -26.90 4.71 -9.39
CA ILE A 143 -25.75 4.10 -10.08
C ILE A 143 -24.52 4.33 -9.22
N GLU A 144 -24.24 3.36 -8.36
CA GLU A 144 -23.15 3.42 -7.41
C GLU A 144 -21.82 3.13 -8.13
N LYS A 145 -20.88 4.05 -7.99
CA LYS A 145 -19.55 3.94 -8.57
C LYS A 145 -18.49 4.12 -7.48
N PHE A 146 -17.56 3.22 -7.46
CA PHE A 146 -16.51 3.23 -6.44
C PHE A 146 -15.13 3.49 -7.04
N PHE A 147 -14.85 2.95 -8.22
CA PHE A 147 -13.57 3.16 -8.89
C PHE A 147 -13.42 4.56 -9.45
N ASP A 148 -14.49 5.13 -10.05
CA ASP A 148 -14.46 6.48 -10.59
C ASP A 148 -14.15 7.52 -9.49
N PRO A 149 -14.83 7.57 -8.34
CA PRO A 149 -14.48 8.46 -7.23
C PRO A 149 -13.09 8.24 -6.66
N VAL A 150 -12.62 6.99 -6.54
CA VAL A 150 -11.26 6.71 -6.08
C VAL A 150 -10.23 7.30 -7.04
N TYR A 151 -10.36 7.08 -8.35
CA TYR A 151 -9.48 7.68 -9.34
C TYR A 151 -9.50 9.21 -9.25
N LEU A 152 -10.68 9.80 -9.23
CA LEU A 152 -10.87 11.25 -9.22
C LEU A 152 -10.39 11.91 -7.91
N ALA A 153 -10.36 11.18 -6.80
CA ALA A 153 -9.83 11.69 -5.54
C ALA A 153 -8.32 11.97 -5.61
N PHE A 154 -7.59 11.19 -6.41
CA PHE A 154 -6.13 11.25 -6.53
C PHE A 154 -5.65 11.88 -7.85
N THR A 155 -6.54 12.49 -8.61
CA THR A 155 -6.19 13.13 -9.88
C THR A 155 -6.73 14.58 -9.96
N GLU A 156 -6.24 15.32 -10.94
CA GLU A 156 -6.74 16.69 -11.19
C GLU A 156 -8.19 16.66 -11.70
N PRO A 157 -9.01 17.63 -11.32
CA PRO A 157 -8.68 18.85 -10.56
C PRO A 157 -8.73 18.70 -9.02
N ASN A 158 -9.14 17.55 -8.49
CA ASN A 158 -9.30 17.37 -7.04
C ASN A 158 -7.96 17.39 -6.31
N LEU A 159 -6.93 16.73 -6.86
CA LEU A 159 -5.65 16.51 -6.18
C LEU A 159 -5.01 17.83 -5.73
N SER A 160 -4.87 18.82 -6.60
CA SER A 160 -4.33 20.14 -6.25
C SER A 160 -5.39 21.15 -5.83
N GLY A 161 -6.68 20.82 -6.01
CA GLY A 161 -7.83 21.66 -5.71
C GLY A 161 -8.54 21.27 -4.42
N HIS A 162 -9.69 20.62 -4.54
CA HIS A 162 -10.56 20.32 -3.39
C HIS A 162 -9.88 19.42 -2.35
N ASN A 163 -9.08 18.43 -2.78
CA ASN A 163 -8.43 17.44 -1.92
C ASN A 163 -6.99 17.82 -1.56
N VAL A 164 -6.58 19.07 -1.83
CA VAL A 164 -5.19 19.51 -1.60
C VAL A 164 -4.73 19.20 -0.17
N GLY A 165 -3.56 18.59 -0.05
CA GLY A 165 -2.93 18.23 1.20
C GLY A 165 -3.36 16.88 1.78
N PHE A 166 -4.37 16.21 1.22
CA PHE A 166 -4.78 14.88 1.69
C PHE A 166 -3.79 13.79 1.28
N TYR A 167 -3.52 13.67 -0.01
CA TYR A 167 -2.68 12.62 -0.56
C TYR A 167 -1.18 12.95 -0.41
N ARG A 168 -0.40 11.96 0.02
CA ARG A 168 1.06 12.03 0.11
C ARG A 168 1.68 10.83 -0.60
N GLN A 169 2.54 11.07 -1.57
CA GLN A 169 3.16 10.00 -2.35
C GLN A 169 4.00 9.03 -1.49
N SER A 170 4.66 9.57 -0.44
CA SER A 170 5.46 8.78 0.49
C SER A 170 4.65 7.90 1.43
N ALA A 171 3.40 8.29 1.74
CA ALA A 171 2.53 7.58 2.66
C ALA A 171 2.07 6.22 2.12
N SER A 172 1.81 5.27 2.99
CA SER A 172 0.97 4.11 2.65
C SER A 172 -0.47 4.57 2.40
N LEU A 173 -1.19 3.88 1.55
CA LEU A 173 -2.59 4.19 1.22
C LEU A 173 -3.49 3.04 1.67
N ALA A 174 -4.48 3.35 2.49
CA ALA A 174 -5.55 2.43 2.83
C ALA A 174 -6.85 2.87 2.17
N LEU A 175 -7.51 1.98 1.43
CA LEU A 175 -8.85 2.17 0.88
C LEU A 175 -9.82 1.30 1.66
N ILE A 176 -10.89 1.90 2.19
CA ILE A 176 -11.91 1.19 2.97
C ILE A 176 -13.27 1.41 2.31
N PHE A 177 -13.79 0.39 1.67
CA PHE A 177 -15.08 0.40 0.98
C PHE A 177 -16.20 -0.01 1.93
N ILE A 178 -17.28 0.75 1.94
CA ILE A 178 -18.48 0.46 2.74
C ILE A 178 -19.67 0.52 1.81
N THR A 179 -20.23 -0.63 1.43
CA THR A 179 -21.30 -0.73 0.44
C THR A 179 -22.08 -2.03 0.53
N ASP A 180 -23.33 -2.02 0.16
CA ASP A 180 -24.19 -3.18 -0.01
C ASP A 180 -24.35 -3.60 -1.49
N THR A 181 -23.62 -2.98 -2.42
CA THR A 181 -23.70 -3.22 -3.86
C THR A 181 -22.33 -3.37 -4.53
N GLU A 182 -22.32 -3.75 -5.80
CA GLU A 182 -21.14 -3.86 -6.65
C GLU A 182 -20.85 -2.53 -7.40
N ASP A 183 -19.61 -2.38 -7.88
CA ASP A 183 -19.19 -1.20 -8.63
C ASP A 183 -19.85 -1.14 -10.02
N GLN A 184 -20.41 0.01 -10.33
CA GLN A 184 -20.99 0.32 -11.63
C GLN A 184 -20.20 1.37 -12.42
N SER A 185 -18.92 1.58 -12.07
CA SER A 185 -18.00 2.44 -12.80
C SER A 185 -17.85 1.97 -14.25
N LYS A 186 -17.70 2.93 -15.16
CA LYS A 186 -17.53 2.66 -16.59
C LYS A 186 -16.13 3.01 -17.09
N MET A 187 -15.39 3.81 -16.33
CA MET A 187 -14.04 4.24 -16.70
C MET A 187 -12.99 3.19 -16.34
N PHE A 188 -13.26 2.39 -15.30
CA PHE A 188 -12.31 1.44 -14.75
C PHE A 188 -12.91 0.05 -14.57
N THR A 189 -12.06 -0.95 -14.75
CA THR A 189 -12.27 -2.32 -14.27
C THR A 189 -11.42 -2.54 -13.02
N ALA A 190 -11.63 -3.66 -12.31
CA ALA A 190 -10.81 -4.05 -11.16
C ALA A 190 -9.30 -4.02 -11.48
N GLN A 191 -8.91 -4.52 -12.66
CA GLN A 191 -7.52 -4.59 -13.10
C GLN A 191 -6.95 -3.20 -13.39
N THR A 192 -7.71 -2.32 -14.05
CA THR A 192 -7.23 -1.00 -14.43
C THR A 192 -7.12 -0.06 -13.25
N ILE A 193 -8.09 -0.11 -12.30
CA ILE A 193 -7.98 0.69 -11.06
C ILE A 193 -6.84 0.19 -10.17
N ASN A 194 -6.65 -1.13 -10.05
CA ASN A 194 -5.51 -1.68 -9.32
C ASN A 194 -4.17 -1.23 -9.93
N SER A 195 -4.02 -1.28 -11.25
CA SER A 195 -2.82 -0.80 -11.94
C SER A 195 -2.56 0.68 -11.70
N PHE A 196 -3.61 1.50 -11.68
CA PHE A 196 -3.52 2.91 -11.33
C PHE A 196 -3.00 3.09 -9.90
N LEU A 197 -3.58 2.39 -8.92
CA LEU A 197 -3.19 2.49 -7.51
C LEU A 197 -1.76 2.02 -7.26
N LEU A 198 -1.34 0.94 -7.91
CA LEU A 198 0.05 0.46 -7.85
C LEU A 198 1.02 1.48 -8.45
N THR A 199 0.66 2.12 -9.56
CA THR A 199 1.45 3.21 -10.16
C THR A 199 1.51 4.41 -9.23
N LEU A 200 0.38 4.79 -8.63
CA LEU A 200 0.27 5.91 -7.70
C LEU A 200 1.16 5.74 -6.47
N LYS A 201 1.26 4.51 -5.93
CA LYS A 201 2.03 4.21 -4.70
C LYS A 201 3.42 3.65 -4.97
N GLY A 202 3.69 3.18 -6.19
CA GLY A 202 4.97 2.60 -6.61
C GLY A 202 5.25 1.21 -6.06
N SER A 203 4.40 0.67 -5.18
CA SER A 203 4.59 -0.63 -4.54
C SER A 203 3.27 -1.16 -3.98
N ALA A 204 3.06 -2.47 -4.07
CA ALA A 204 1.87 -3.13 -3.53
C ALA A 204 1.86 -3.13 -1.99
N GLU A 205 3.01 -3.15 -1.36
CA GLU A 205 3.16 -3.13 0.10
C GLU A 205 2.67 -1.81 0.71
N LYS A 206 2.61 -0.73 -0.08
CA LYS A 206 2.06 0.56 0.33
C LYS A 206 0.55 0.69 0.10
N LEU A 207 -0.10 -0.34 -0.41
CA LEU A 207 -1.54 -0.35 -0.64
C LEU A 207 -2.21 -1.37 0.28
N PHE A 208 -3.17 -0.91 1.07
CA PHE A 208 -4.06 -1.73 1.87
C PHE A 208 -5.50 -1.54 1.40
N VAL A 209 -6.24 -2.63 1.24
CA VAL A 209 -7.66 -2.57 0.87
C VAL A 209 -8.48 -3.34 1.91
N ALA A 210 -9.54 -2.72 2.37
CA ALA A 210 -10.54 -3.37 3.22
C ALA A 210 -11.94 -3.04 2.73
N ALA A 211 -12.90 -3.89 3.05
CA ALA A 211 -14.29 -3.63 2.72
C ALA A 211 -15.25 -4.21 3.75
N ALA A 212 -16.29 -3.42 4.07
CA ALA A 212 -17.51 -3.92 4.63
C ALA A 212 -18.53 -4.01 3.50
N HIS A 213 -18.92 -5.22 3.14
CA HIS A 213 -19.85 -5.46 2.06
C HIS A 213 -20.79 -6.63 2.39
N ILE A 214 -21.85 -6.83 1.62
CA ILE A 214 -22.73 -7.98 1.82
C ILE A 214 -22.23 -9.16 0.99
N PRO A 215 -21.75 -10.26 1.62
CA PRO A 215 -21.34 -11.44 0.88
C PRO A 215 -22.53 -12.10 0.18
N ASP A 216 -22.32 -12.72 -0.97
CA ASP A 216 -23.34 -13.46 -1.72
C ASP A 216 -24.16 -14.43 -0.87
N SER A 217 -23.50 -15.12 0.07
CA SER A 217 -24.17 -16.07 0.98
C SER A 217 -25.16 -15.42 1.96
N GLN A 218 -25.05 -14.10 2.15
CA GLN A 218 -25.86 -13.35 3.13
C GLN A 218 -26.84 -12.36 2.50
N VAL A 219 -26.87 -12.21 1.18
CA VAL A 219 -27.76 -11.26 0.47
C VAL A 219 -29.22 -11.37 0.90
N LYS A 220 -29.71 -12.57 1.15
CA LYS A 220 -31.12 -12.81 1.56
C LYS A 220 -31.39 -12.60 3.05
N THR A 221 -30.36 -12.62 3.87
CA THR A 221 -30.46 -12.59 5.34
C THR A 221 -30.03 -11.27 5.94
N CYS A 222 -29.23 -10.50 5.22
CA CYS A 222 -28.76 -9.21 5.61
C CYS A 222 -29.70 -8.13 5.10
N SER A 223 -30.45 -7.50 5.98
CA SER A 223 -31.37 -6.37 5.74
C SER A 223 -32.66 -6.63 4.95
N GLY A 224 -32.92 -7.82 4.46
CA GLY A 224 -34.10 -8.13 3.65
C GLY A 224 -34.05 -7.54 2.24
N GLU A 225 -32.96 -6.99 1.82
CA GLU A 225 -32.76 -6.41 0.50
C GLU A 225 -32.29 -7.44 -0.50
N THR A 226 -33.00 -7.55 -1.61
CA THR A 226 -32.57 -8.27 -2.81
C THR A 226 -31.70 -7.32 -3.63
N SER A 227 -30.58 -6.87 -3.06
CA SER A 227 -29.78 -5.86 -3.71
C SER A 227 -29.14 -6.36 -5.01
N ASP A 228 -28.78 -5.42 -5.86
CA ASP A 228 -28.18 -5.59 -7.17
C ASP A 228 -26.78 -6.27 -7.18
N ILE A 229 -26.40 -6.94 -6.09
CA ILE A 229 -25.15 -7.72 -5.91
C ILE A 229 -25.02 -8.84 -6.97
N GLN A 230 -26.04 -9.10 -7.76
CA GLN A 230 -26.05 -10.19 -8.74
C GLN A 230 -25.09 -10.01 -9.92
N ASN A 231 -24.53 -8.83 -10.13
CA ASN A 231 -23.49 -8.59 -11.12
C ASN A 231 -22.09 -8.59 -10.45
N LYS A 232 -21.54 -9.77 -10.28
CA LYS A 232 -20.25 -10.03 -9.67
C LYS A 232 -19.08 -9.63 -10.57
N SER A 233 -18.95 -8.36 -10.85
CA SER A 233 -17.79 -7.82 -11.54
C SER A 233 -17.50 -6.44 -10.96
N GLY A 234 -16.29 -6.10 -10.73
CA GLY A 234 -15.91 -4.81 -10.18
C GLY A 234 -15.35 -4.95 -8.78
N LEU A 235 -16.08 -4.64 -7.72
CA LEU A 235 -15.56 -4.65 -6.35
C LEU A 235 -15.13 -6.04 -5.89
N THR A 236 -15.92 -7.09 -6.12
CA THR A 236 -15.55 -8.45 -5.74
C THR A 236 -14.24 -8.88 -6.42
N ASP A 237 -14.09 -8.62 -7.72
CA ASP A 237 -12.84 -8.91 -8.44
C ASP A 237 -11.66 -8.07 -7.91
N PHE A 238 -11.91 -6.81 -7.58
CA PHE A 238 -10.90 -5.92 -7.02
C PHE A 238 -10.45 -6.38 -5.63
N PHE A 239 -11.38 -6.82 -4.76
CA PHE A 239 -11.05 -7.33 -3.44
C PHE A 239 -10.24 -8.64 -3.52
N GLN A 240 -10.53 -9.52 -4.47
CA GLN A 240 -9.74 -10.72 -4.72
C GLN A 240 -8.33 -10.36 -5.22
N LEU A 241 -8.24 -9.45 -6.20
CA LEU A 241 -6.98 -9.02 -6.81
C LEU A 241 -6.04 -8.36 -5.81
N THR A 242 -6.58 -7.56 -4.88
CA THR A 242 -5.83 -6.84 -3.86
C THR A 242 -5.67 -7.62 -2.55
N GLN A 243 -6.21 -8.83 -2.46
CA GLN A 243 -6.26 -9.62 -1.22
C GLN A 243 -6.88 -8.83 -0.06
N ALA A 244 -7.97 -8.10 -0.36
CA ALA A 244 -8.61 -7.20 0.59
C ALA A 244 -9.06 -7.93 1.86
N THR A 245 -8.98 -7.22 3.00
CA THR A 245 -9.61 -7.69 4.23
C THR A 245 -11.09 -7.35 4.20
N THR A 246 -11.94 -8.35 4.03
CA THR A 246 -13.40 -8.15 3.91
C THR A 246 -14.15 -8.67 5.12
N PHE A 247 -15.27 -8.03 5.44
CA PHE A 247 -16.23 -8.48 6.43
C PHE A 247 -17.66 -8.12 5.99
N SER A 248 -18.65 -8.76 6.62
CA SER A 248 -20.06 -8.50 6.29
C SER A 248 -20.54 -7.21 6.93
N LEU A 249 -21.30 -6.41 6.17
CA LEU A 249 -22.10 -5.30 6.73
C LEU A 249 -23.09 -5.75 7.82
N CYS A 250 -23.44 -7.03 7.85
CA CYS A 250 -24.37 -7.63 8.83
C CYS A 250 -23.66 -8.08 10.12
N ASP A 251 -22.34 -8.07 10.14
CA ASP A 251 -21.56 -8.46 11.30
C ASP A 251 -21.48 -7.33 12.35
N ASN A 252 -20.88 -7.64 13.50
CA ASN A 252 -20.57 -6.63 14.50
C ASN A 252 -19.48 -5.69 13.97
N PHE A 253 -19.88 -4.51 13.55
CA PHE A 253 -19.01 -3.49 12.96
C PHE A 253 -17.84 -3.07 13.86
N GLY A 254 -18.13 -2.94 15.17
CA GLY A 254 -17.15 -2.36 16.10
C GLY A 254 -15.87 -3.16 16.17
N ASP A 255 -15.98 -4.46 16.34
CA ASP A 255 -14.82 -5.34 16.49
C ASP A 255 -14.06 -5.49 15.18
N LYS A 256 -14.78 -5.58 14.06
CA LYS A 256 -14.17 -5.64 12.72
C LYS A 256 -13.44 -4.35 12.33
N LEU A 257 -13.98 -3.20 12.70
CA LEU A 257 -13.30 -1.92 12.50
C LEU A 257 -12.02 -1.82 13.33
N ALA A 258 -12.04 -2.31 14.58
CA ALA A 258 -10.83 -2.35 15.40
C ALA A 258 -9.74 -3.23 14.76
N ASP A 259 -10.10 -4.42 14.27
CA ASP A 259 -9.18 -5.35 13.58
C ASP A 259 -8.57 -4.70 12.33
N ILE A 260 -9.38 -4.00 11.53
CA ILE A 260 -8.90 -3.29 10.33
C ILE A 260 -7.95 -2.16 10.73
N GLY A 261 -8.33 -1.34 11.70
CA GLY A 261 -7.48 -0.25 12.20
C GLY A 261 -6.11 -0.76 12.66
N ALA A 262 -6.09 -1.87 13.42
CA ALA A 262 -4.86 -2.50 13.88
C ALA A 262 -4.00 -3.03 12.71
N LYS A 263 -4.61 -3.70 11.72
CA LYS A 263 -3.88 -4.20 10.55
C LYS A 263 -3.26 -3.07 9.73
N ILE A 264 -4.02 -2.00 9.48
CA ILE A 264 -3.55 -0.83 8.74
C ILE A 264 -2.40 -0.15 9.50
N ALA A 265 -2.55 0.05 10.83
CA ALA A 265 -1.52 0.64 11.65
C ALA A 265 -0.23 -0.20 11.63
N ASN A 266 -0.34 -1.52 11.74
CA ASN A 266 0.81 -2.43 11.69
C ASN A 266 1.51 -2.39 10.32
N GLN A 267 0.76 -2.41 9.22
CA GLN A 267 1.35 -2.31 7.88
C GLN A 267 2.04 -0.96 7.67
N ALA A 268 1.46 0.13 8.14
CA ALA A 268 2.07 1.46 8.05
C ALA A 268 3.35 1.58 8.90
N GLN A 269 3.52 0.74 9.93
CA GLN A 269 4.72 0.69 10.77
C GLN A 269 5.85 -0.16 10.17
N THR A 270 5.63 -0.83 9.05
CA THR A 270 6.68 -1.58 8.34
C THR A 270 7.54 -0.60 7.54
N MET A 271 8.84 -0.62 7.78
CA MET A 271 9.80 0.20 7.03
C MET A 271 10.44 -0.60 5.91
N TYR A 272 10.10 -0.31 4.68
CA TYR A 272 10.77 -0.89 3.51
C TYR A 272 12.10 -0.18 3.24
N LEU A 273 13.18 -0.95 3.13
CA LEU A 273 14.51 -0.42 2.89
C LEU A 273 14.77 -0.29 1.39
N ASN A 274 15.35 0.83 0.98
CA ASN A 274 15.71 1.06 -0.43
C ASN A 274 17.01 0.33 -0.85
N GLN A 275 17.77 -0.17 0.12
CA GLN A 275 19.05 -0.85 -0.07
C GLN A 275 19.07 -2.11 0.79
N VAL A 276 19.74 -3.15 0.32
CA VAL A 276 19.86 -4.41 1.07
C VAL A 276 20.94 -4.27 2.13
N PRO A 277 20.63 -4.48 3.40
CA PRO A 277 21.60 -4.38 4.48
C PRO A 277 22.56 -5.57 4.52
N VAL A 278 23.80 -5.34 4.94
CA VAL A 278 24.70 -6.44 5.34
C VAL A 278 24.10 -7.10 6.59
N PRO A 279 23.92 -8.43 6.60
CA PRO A 279 23.32 -9.12 7.74
C PRO A 279 24.04 -8.82 9.06
N GLY A 280 23.28 -8.49 10.10
CA GLY A 280 23.81 -8.20 11.45
C GLY A 280 24.37 -6.78 11.65
N THR A 281 24.34 -5.91 10.62
CA THR A 281 24.80 -4.51 10.78
C THR A 281 23.67 -3.52 11.08
N ILE A 282 22.41 -3.96 10.99
CA ILE A 282 21.27 -3.09 11.26
C ILE A 282 21.26 -2.69 12.74
N LYS A 283 21.22 -1.39 12.97
CA LYS A 283 21.05 -0.79 14.28
C LYS A 283 19.92 0.21 14.23
N ILE A 284 19.01 0.11 15.16
CA ILE A 284 17.87 1.01 15.28
C ILE A 284 17.94 1.69 16.63
N SER A 285 17.88 3.01 16.64
CA SER A 285 17.84 3.80 17.86
C SER A 285 16.66 4.74 17.86
N MET A 286 16.16 5.05 19.04
CA MET A 286 15.11 6.02 19.28
C MET A 286 15.46 6.85 20.50
N ASP A 287 15.42 8.18 20.37
CA ASP A 287 15.87 9.13 21.39
C ASP A 287 17.29 8.84 21.94
N GLY A 288 18.19 8.38 21.05
CA GLY A 288 19.56 8.02 21.41
C GLY A 288 19.75 6.65 22.06
N ALA A 289 18.67 5.93 22.41
CA ALA A 289 18.70 4.58 22.94
C ALA A 289 18.58 3.55 21.82
N GLU A 290 19.39 2.49 21.84
CA GLU A 290 19.29 1.39 20.87
C GLU A 290 18.08 0.49 21.19
N LEU A 291 17.24 0.25 20.16
CA LEU A 291 16.13 -0.72 20.25
C LEU A 291 16.68 -2.14 20.04
N PRO A 292 16.26 -3.11 20.85
CA PRO A 292 16.76 -4.47 20.74
C PRO A 292 16.25 -5.16 19.46
N SER A 293 17.04 -6.04 18.88
CA SER A 293 16.58 -6.95 17.82
C SER A 293 15.72 -8.06 18.45
N ASN A 294 14.43 -7.77 18.60
CA ASN A 294 13.45 -8.61 19.26
C ASN A 294 12.07 -8.39 18.65
N ALA A 295 11.36 -9.49 18.33
CA ALA A 295 10.07 -9.43 17.64
C ALA A 295 8.94 -8.79 18.46
N GLU A 296 9.04 -8.79 19.79
CA GLU A 296 7.99 -8.28 20.66
C GLU A 296 8.24 -6.85 21.14
N TYR A 297 9.46 -6.57 21.64
CA TYR A 297 9.81 -5.30 22.27
C TYR A 297 10.85 -4.48 21.51
N GLY A 298 11.09 -4.83 20.27
CA GLY A 298 12.12 -4.19 19.46
C GLY A 298 11.78 -4.26 17.98
N TRP A 299 12.70 -4.84 17.19
CA TRP A 299 12.52 -4.91 15.75
C TRP A 299 13.04 -6.23 15.18
N THR A 300 12.55 -6.59 14.00
CA THR A 300 13.05 -7.69 13.18
C THR A 300 13.29 -7.22 11.74
N TYR A 301 14.23 -7.89 11.06
CA TYR A 301 14.46 -7.68 9.65
C TYR A 301 13.88 -8.83 8.85
N ASN A 302 13.00 -8.51 7.90
CA ASN A 302 12.43 -9.46 6.96
C ASN A 302 13.18 -9.37 5.63
N ALA A 303 14.04 -10.36 5.38
CA ALA A 303 14.86 -10.39 4.16
C ALA A 303 14.04 -10.69 2.89
N SER A 304 12.83 -11.27 3.01
CA SER A 304 12.02 -11.64 1.84
C SER A 304 11.45 -10.41 1.11
N ASN A 305 11.19 -9.34 1.82
CA ASN A 305 10.65 -8.09 1.29
C ASN A 305 11.51 -6.87 1.63
N ASN A 306 12.72 -7.09 2.18
CA ASN A 306 13.67 -6.06 2.56
C ASN A 306 13.07 -4.99 3.48
N SER A 307 12.45 -5.42 4.57
CA SER A 307 11.78 -4.51 5.51
C SER A 307 12.19 -4.71 6.96
N ILE A 308 12.00 -3.64 7.75
CA ILE A 308 12.06 -3.66 9.21
C ILE A 308 10.63 -3.69 9.73
N GLU A 309 10.36 -4.61 10.63
CA GLU A 309 9.08 -4.73 11.32
C GLU A 309 9.29 -4.41 12.80
N PHE A 310 8.48 -3.53 13.36
CA PHE A 310 8.54 -3.14 14.76
C PHE A 310 7.60 -3.99 15.60
N GLY A 311 8.06 -4.40 16.78
CA GLY A 311 7.31 -5.25 17.70
C GLY A 311 6.14 -4.51 18.35
N ALA A 312 5.01 -5.21 18.50
CA ALA A 312 3.79 -4.66 19.08
C ALA A 312 3.92 -4.31 20.58
N GLY A 313 4.92 -4.86 21.26
CA GLY A 313 5.19 -4.61 22.69
C GLY A 313 6.07 -3.39 22.96
N ILE A 314 6.49 -2.65 21.92
CA ILE A 314 7.22 -1.39 22.11
C ILE A 314 6.28 -0.37 22.74
N ASP A 315 6.67 0.17 23.89
CA ASP A 315 5.95 1.27 24.52
C ASP A 315 6.30 2.61 23.82
N TRP A 316 5.62 2.86 22.71
CA TRP A 316 5.79 4.10 21.95
C TRP A 316 5.39 5.35 22.75
N ASP A 317 4.56 5.18 23.77
CA ASP A 317 4.08 6.27 24.63
C ASP A 317 5.15 6.80 25.57
N SER A 318 6.20 6.01 25.83
CA SER A 318 7.34 6.43 26.62
C SER A 318 8.26 7.43 25.91
N TYR A 319 8.15 7.58 24.58
CA TYR A 319 9.00 8.48 23.81
C TYR A 319 8.35 9.86 23.59
N PRO A 320 9.17 10.95 23.53
CA PRO A 320 8.64 12.28 23.24
C PRO A 320 7.99 12.38 21.86
N GLU A 321 7.01 13.27 21.75
CA GLU A 321 6.39 13.56 20.45
C GLU A 321 7.44 14.13 19.46
N GLY A 322 7.38 13.66 18.20
CA GLY A 322 8.31 14.08 17.14
C GLY A 322 9.63 13.32 17.13
N VAL A 323 9.86 12.39 18.05
CA VAL A 323 10.99 11.47 18.01
C VAL A 323 10.64 10.27 17.12
N TYR A 324 11.54 9.93 16.21
CA TYR A 324 11.33 8.84 15.23
C TYR A 324 12.49 7.84 15.29
N PRO A 325 12.24 6.55 15.02
CA PRO A 325 13.29 5.55 14.88
C PRO A 325 14.31 5.95 13.82
N GLN A 326 15.61 5.85 14.19
CA GLN A 326 16.74 6.03 13.29
C GLN A 326 17.29 4.68 12.93
N VAL A 327 17.33 4.35 11.64
CA VAL A 327 17.81 3.07 11.14
C VAL A 327 19.14 3.25 10.42
N ASN A 328 20.17 2.57 10.88
CA ASN A 328 21.51 2.61 10.32
C ASN A 328 21.95 1.19 9.97
N PHE A 329 22.57 1.00 8.81
CA PHE A 329 23.10 -0.29 8.38
C PHE A 329 24.18 -0.10 7.31
N GLU A 330 25.06 -1.09 7.19
CA GLU A 330 25.98 -1.21 6.07
C GLU A 330 25.26 -1.79 4.86
N VAL A 331 25.58 -1.28 3.67
CA VAL A 331 24.90 -1.66 2.43
C VAL A 331 25.70 -2.75 1.72
N ILE A 332 25.02 -3.78 1.21
CA ILE A 332 25.64 -4.72 0.28
C ILE A 332 25.86 -4.02 -1.05
N GLU A 333 27.14 -3.78 -1.42
CA GLU A 333 27.48 -3.30 -2.75
C GLU A 333 27.32 -4.46 -3.75
N MET A 334 26.35 -4.36 -4.63
CA MET A 334 26.33 -5.22 -5.81
C MET A 334 27.35 -4.67 -6.79
N LYS A 335 28.49 -5.36 -6.94
CA LYS A 335 29.42 -5.06 -8.05
C LYS A 335 28.69 -5.33 -9.37
N PRO A 336 28.75 -4.40 -10.36
CA PRO A 336 28.13 -4.56 -11.67
C PRO A 336 28.69 -5.74 -12.45
#